data_81d00fa39743f11176f342c8cfb91ce0
#
_entry.id   81d00fa39743f11176f342c8cfb91ce0
#
_cell.length_a   1.000
_cell.length_b   1.000
_cell.length_c   1.000
_cell.angle_alpha   90.00
_cell.angle_beta   90.00
_cell.angle_gamma   90.00
#
_symmetry.space_group_name_H-M   'P 1'
#
loop_
_entity.id
_entity.type
_entity.pdbx_description
1 polymer ?
#
loop_
_entity_poly.entity_id
_entity_poly.type
_entity_poly.pdbx_seq_one_letter_code
_entity_poly.pdbx_strand_id
1 'polypeptide(L)'
;TSHATSEVKELDEGVWLPADLQPLVEYRHVQNIGSAYAGYGFKYGKWSLNPGIRMEHTWQDVTYKQGEGKDFNYRVTDWVPSWTSAFRLDDRNLFRLAYNLRLRRPNISYLNPTVFVSGTSISYGNPGLVSEKHHRLSASYSYYGTKLNVQASVLCTLGKGVIDEYLFIDSANVVNSTYDNLVDVKAAGGNLYLSYN
;
A
#
# COMPACT_ATOMS: atom_id res chain seq x y z
N THR A 1 -5.90 0.53 18.26
CA THR A 1 -6.10 -0.84 18.74
C THR A 1 -7.37 -1.38 18.13
N SER A 2 -7.31 -2.54 17.52
CA SER A 2 -8.47 -3.26 17.00
C SER A 2 -8.55 -4.65 17.63
N HIS A 3 -9.79 -5.09 17.86
CA HIS A 3 -10.11 -6.45 18.26
C HIS A 3 -10.89 -7.09 17.13
N ALA A 4 -10.55 -8.30 16.75
CA ALA A 4 -11.30 -9.06 15.78
C ALA A 4 -11.61 -10.44 16.35
N THR A 5 -12.84 -10.87 16.10
CA THR A 5 -13.33 -12.20 16.42
C THR A 5 -13.92 -12.77 15.14
N SER A 6 -13.53 -13.97 14.77
CA SER A 6 -14.14 -14.69 13.66
C SER A 6 -14.83 -15.96 14.18
N GLU A 7 -16.04 -16.19 13.72
CA GLU A 7 -16.84 -17.35 14.01
C GLU A 7 -17.30 -17.96 12.69
N VAL A 8 -17.07 -19.25 12.48
CA VAL A 8 -17.61 -19.99 11.35
C VAL A 8 -18.86 -20.72 11.79
N LYS A 9 -19.96 -20.53 11.01
CA LYS A 9 -21.25 -21.16 11.25
C LYS A 9 -21.58 -22.08 10.09
N GLU A 10 -22.15 -23.22 10.38
CA GLU A 10 -22.70 -24.17 9.40
C GLU A 10 -24.21 -24.12 9.43
N LEU A 11 -24.84 -24.24 8.26
CA LEU A 11 -26.30 -24.29 8.16
C LEU A 11 -26.77 -25.74 8.28
N ASP A 12 -27.37 -26.09 9.41
CA ASP A 12 -27.97 -27.38 9.65
C ASP A 12 -29.49 -27.23 9.86
N GLU A 13 -30.29 -27.97 9.09
CA GLU A 13 -31.76 -27.97 9.12
C GLU A 13 -32.42 -26.56 9.14
N GLY A 14 -31.79 -25.57 8.46
CA GLY A 14 -32.27 -24.19 8.40
C GLY A 14 -31.89 -23.30 9.61
N VAL A 15 -31.06 -23.81 10.53
CA VAL A 15 -30.54 -23.07 11.66
C VAL A 15 -29.02 -22.92 11.50
N TRP A 16 -28.49 -21.70 11.72
CA TRP A 16 -27.05 -21.46 11.73
C TRP A 16 -26.47 -21.92 13.08
N LEU A 17 -25.73 -22.99 13.06
CA LEU A 17 -24.99 -23.52 14.20
C LEU A 17 -23.51 -23.15 14.10
N PRO A 18 -22.77 -23.06 15.24
CA PRO A 18 -21.31 -22.97 15.19
C PRO A 18 -20.75 -24.21 14.47
N ALA A 19 -19.89 -24.02 13.48
CA ALA A 19 -19.25 -25.15 12.82
C ALA A 19 -18.26 -25.81 13.79
N ASP A 20 -18.44 -27.08 14.11
CA ASP A 20 -17.57 -27.86 15.00
C ASP A 20 -16.13 -28.01 14.48
N LEU A 21 -15.87 -27.60 13.23
CA LEU A 21 -14.62 -27.84 12.52
C LEU A 21 -13.63 -26.67 12.55
N GLN A 22 -14.03 -25.48 13.04
CA GLN A 22 -13.10 -24.36 13.18
C GLN A 22 -13.27 -23.69 14.54
N PRO A 23 -12.24 -23.73 15.37
CA PRO A 23 -12.29 -23.09 16.68
C PRO A 23 -12.46 -21.56 16.54
N LEU A 24 -13.22 -20.96 17.44
CA LEU A 24 -13.34 -19.52 17.57
C LEU A 24 -11.94 -18.90 17.69
N VAL A 25 -11.58 -18.02 16.78
CA VAL A 25 -10.31 -17.33 16.81
C VAL A 25 -10.53 -15.91 17.32
N GLU A 26 -9.98 -15.60 18.48
CA GLU A 26 -9.96 -14.24 19.03
C GLU A 26 -8.52 -13.74 19.10
N TYR A 27 -8.26 -12.57 18.50
CA TYR A 27 -6.97 -11.92 18.59
C TYR A 27 -7.08 -10.43 18.87
N ARG A 28 -6.06 -9.89 19.49
CA ARG A 28 -5.86 -8.46 19.69
C ARG A 28 -4.79 -7.97 18.73
N HIS A 29 -5.11 -6.97 17.93
CA HIS A 29 -4.17 -6.30 17.06
C HIS A 29 -3.95 -4.85 17.52
N VAL A 30 -2.70 -4.49 17.72
CA VAL A 30 -2.27 -3.13 18.05
C VAL A 30 -1.34 -2.66 16.97
N GLN A 31 -1.67 -1.55 16.32
CA GLN A 31 -0.82 -0.90 15.33
C GLN A 31 -0.53 0.53 15.76
N ASN A 32 0.74 0.91 15.77
CA ASN A 32 1.21 2.27 15.99
C ASN A 32 2.11 2.69 14.84
N ILE A 33 2.00 3.95 14.41
CA ILE A 33 2.84 4.53 13.38
C ILE A 33 3.38 5.85 13.90
N GLY A 34 4.70 5.92 14.07
CA GLY A 34 5.42 7.15 14.34
C GLY A 34 5.98 7.72 13.05
N SER A 35 5.86 9.02 12.83
CA SER A 35 6.42 9.67 11.65
C SER A 35 7.11 10.98 11.96
N ALA A 36 8.21 11.27 11.25
CA ALA A 36 8.90 12.54 11.25
C ALA A 36 9.04 13.03 9.80
N TYR A 37 8.87 14.32 9.60
CA TYR A 37 8.93 14.96 8.29
C TYR A 37 9.88 16.14 8.32
N ALA A 38 10.68 16.30 7.25
CA ALA A 38 11.49 17.47 6.99
C ALA A 38 11.32 17.88 5.51
N GLY A 39 11.20 19.18 5.28
CA GLY A 39 11.08 19.72 3.92
C GLY A 39 11.57 21.17 3.89
N TYR A 40 12.00 21.59 2.71
CA TYR A 40 12.48 22.93 2.50
C TYR A 40 12.05 23.48 1.13
N GLY A 41 11.68 24.76 1.09
CA GLY A 41 11.25 25.44 -0.12
C GLY A 41 12.30 26.40 -0.62
N PHE A 42 12.73 26.24 -1.88
CA PHE A 42 13.63 27.14 -2.57
C PHE A 42 12.88 27.91 -3.65
N LYS A 43 13.18 29.20 -3.78
CA LYS A 43 12.76 30.02 -4.91
C LYS A 43 13.97 30.76 -5.46
N TYR A 44 14.19 30.61 -6.78
CA TYR A 44 15.24 31.33 -7.49
C TYR A 44 14.73 31.77 -8.86
N GLY A 45 14.50 33.07 -9.02
CA GLY A 45 13.90 33.63 -10.23
C GLY A 45 12.55 33.00 -10.55
N LYS A 46 12.47 32.37 -11.70
CA LYS A 46 11.27 31.68 -12.22
C LYS A 46 11.08 30.26 -11.72
N TRP A 47 12.02 29.73 -10.95
CA TRP A 47 12.02 28.37 -10.41
C TRP A 47 11.59 28.34 -8.95
N SER A 48 10.80 27.34 -8.61
CA SER A 48 10.57 26.93 -7.23
C SER A 48 10.80 25.44 -7.10
N LEU A 49 11.42 25.01 -6.00
CA LEU A 49 11.71 23.61 -5.68
C LEU A 49 11.39 23.35 -4.21
N ASN A 50 10.62 22.31 -3.93
CA ASN A 50 10.23 21.93 -2.57
C ASN A 50 10.53 20.44 -2.37
N PRO A 51 11.78 20.05 -2.02
CA PRO A 51 12.09 18.71 -1.57
C PRO A 51 11.56 18.45 -0.18
N GLY A 52 11.19 17.21 0.08
CA GLY A 52 10.75 16.72 1.38
C GLY A 52 11.12 15.26 1.58
N ILE A 53 11.33 14.90 2.81
CA ILE A 53 11.53 13.51 3.21
C ILE A 53 10.73 13.23 4.47
N ARG A 54 10.07 12.08 4.51
CA ARG A 54 9.34 11.58 5.68
C ARG A 54 9.89 10.21 6.06
N MET A 55 10.18 10.03 7.32
CA MET A 55 10.47 8.74 7.92
C MET A 55 9.20 8.24 8.61
N GLU A 56 8.83 7.00 8.39
CA GLU A 56 7.75 6.33 9.08
C GLU A 56 8.27 5.07 9.74
N HIS A 57 7.98 4.89 11.03
CA HIS A 57 8.23 3.64 11.73
C HIS A 57 6.91 3.04 12.17
N THR A 58 6.66 1.82 11.77
CA THR A 58 5.43 1.07 12.03
C THR A 58 5.72 -0.06 13.00
N TRP A 59 4.92 -0.17 14.06
CA TRP A 59 4.88 -1.28 14.99
C TRP A 59 3.51 -1.93 14.92
N GLN A 60 3.48 -3.23 14.73
CA GLN A 60 2.27 -4.04 14.83
C GLN A 60 2.54 -5.23 15.74
N ASP A 61 1.66 -5.42 16.70
CA ASP A 61 1.70 -6.58 17.60
C ASP A 61 0.35 -7.28 17.53
N VAL A 62 0.38 -8.58 17.29
CA VAL A 62 -0.80 -9.45 17.24
C VAL A 62 -0.64 -10.52 18.29
N THR A 63 -1.61 -10.58 19.18
CA THR A 63 -1.65 -11.55 20.27
C THR A 63 -2.95 -12.32 20.18
N TYR A 64 -2.86 -13.62 20.05
CA TYR A 64 -4.00 -14.52 20.03
C TYR A 64 -4.43 -14.83 21.47
N LYS A 65 -5.73 -14.70 21.74
CA LYS A 65 -6.32 -15.02 23.04
C LYS A 65 -6.98 -16.39 23.03
N GLN A 66 -7.49 -16.80 21.88
CA GLN A 66 -8.17 -18.06 21.69
C GLN A 66 -7.99 -18.56 20.26
N GLY A 67 -7.89 -19.88 20.08
CA GLY A 67 -7.66 -20.56 18.80
C GLY A 67 -6.19 -20.91 18.55
N GLU A 68 -5.92 -21.55 17.42
CA GLU A 68 -4.57 -22.05 17.04
C GLU A 68 -3.66 -21.00 16.37
N GLY A 69 -3.93 -19.72 16.56
CA GLY A 69 -3.12 -18.65 16.02
C GLY A 69 -1.78 -18.49 16.71
N LYS A 70 -0.76 -18.04 15.98
CA LYS A 70 0.56 -17.69 16.53
C LYS A 70 0.68 -16.18 16.71
N ASP A 71 1.13 -15.77 17.88
CA ASP A 71 1.53 -14.39 18.13
C ASP A 71 2.64 -13.97 17.17
N PHE A 72 2.53 -12.79 16.63
CA PHE A 72 3.58 -12.23 15.79
C PHE A 72 3.69 -10.71 15.96
N ASN A 73 4.86 -10.18 15.61
CA ASN A 73 5.10 -8.76 15.56
C ASN A 73 5.65 -8.38 14.19
N TYR A 74 5.36 -7.15 13.78
CA TYR A 74 5.85 -6.57 12.54
C TYR A 74 6.42 -5.19 12.84
N ARG A 75 7.66 -4.94 12.41
CA ARG A 75 8.34 -3.66 12.61
C ARG A 75 9.07 -3.29 11.35
N VAL A 76 8.77 -2.12 10.82
CA VAL A 76 9.39 -1.61 9.60
C VAL A 76 9.63 -0.12 9.71
N THR A 77 10.77 0.33 9.15
CA THR A 77 11.08 1.74 8.97
C THR A 77 11.16 2.04 7.48
N ASP A 78 10.35 2.99 7.04
CA ASP A 78 10.28 3.41 5.66
C ASP A 78 10.69 4.87 5.50
N TRP A 79 11.47 5.15 4.44
CA TRP A 79 11.83 6.50 4.03
C TRP A 79 11.02 6.89 2.79
N VAL A 80 10.32 8.02 2.89
CA VAL A 80 9.34 8.47 1.90
C VAL A 80 9.76 9.83 1.34
N PRO A 81 10.64 9.85 0.33
CA PRO A 81 11.03 11.09 -0.33
C PRO A 81 9.91 11.63 -1.22
N SER A 82 9.88 12.96 -1.33
CA SER A 82 9.01 13.68 -2.25
C SER A 82 9.68 14.98 -2.70
N TRP A 83 9.32 15.46 -3.87
CA TRP A 83 9.69 16.79 -4.30
C TRP A 83 8.70 17.34 -5.33
N THR A 84 8.56 18.64 -5.35
CA THR A 84 7.83 19.37 -6.39
C THR A 84 8.71 20.48 -6.93
N SER A 85 8.72 20.65 -8.24
CA SER A 85 9.37 21.75 -8.92
C SER A 85 8.36 22.48 -9.80
N ALA A 86 8.41 23.80 -9.84
CA ALA A 86 7.65 24.58 -10.75
C ALA A 86 8.54 25.62 -11.43
N PHE A 87 8.36 25.77 -12.74
CA PHE A 87 9.01 26.76 -13.57
C PHE A 87 7.95 27.65 -14.21
N ARG A 88 7.91 28.90 -13.79
CA ARG A 88 7.02 29.92 -14.34
C ARG A 88 7.76 30.68 -15.44
N LEU A 89 7.51 30.30 -16.71
CA LEU A 89 8.13 30.94 -17.85
C LEU A 89 7.71 32.42 -17.93
N ASP A 90 6.41 32.67 -17.79
CA ASP A 90 5.76 33.99 -17.73
C ASP A 90 4.45 33.89 -16.93
N ASP A 91 3.62 34.95 -16.93
CA ASP A 91 2.35 34.99 -16.19
C ASP A 91 1.29 34.00 -16.68
N ARG A 92 1.46 33.47 -17.89
CA ARG A 92 0.52 32.56 -18.55
C ARG A 92 1.01 31.12 -18.60
N ASN A 93 2.32 30.90 -18.55
CA ASN A 93 2.95 29.60 -18.78
C ASN A 93 3.59 29.04 -17.52
N LEU A 94 3.13 27.88 -17.08
CA LEU A 94 3.60 27.21 -15.88
C LEU A 94 3.88 25.72 -16.15
N PHE A 95 5.12 25.31 -15.91
CA PHE A 95 5.54 23.92 -15.91
C PHE A 95 5.68 23.43 -14.47
N ARG A 96 5.21 22.22 -14.21
CA ARG A 96 5.40 21.55 -12.92
C ARG A 96 5.90 20.14 -13.13
N LEU A 97 6.80 19.74 -12.24
CA LEU A 97 7.29 18.38 -12.16
C LEU A 97 7.21 17.96 -10.70
N ALA A 98 6.65 16.80 -10.42
CA ALA A 98 6.52 16.31 -9.06
C ALA A 98 6.82 14.81 -8.97
N TYR A 99 7.47 14.45 -7.90
CA TYR A 99 7.73 13.08 -7.52
C TYR A 99 7.27 12.85 -6.09
N ASN A 100 6.64 11.71 -5.84
CA ASN A 100 6.36 11.24 -4.50
C ASN A 100 6.45 9.71 -4.44
N LEU A 101 6.93 9.23 -3.31
CA LEU A 101 6.83 7.83 -2.92
C LEU A 101 5.57 7.66 -2.06
N ARG A 102 4.80 6.61 -2.32
CA ARG A 102 3.68 6.18 -1.47
C ARG A 102 3.93 4.76 -1.01
N LEU A 103 3.67 4.52 0.25
CA LEU A 103 3.75 3.21 0.85
C LEU A 103 2.36 2.58 0.93
N ARG A 104 2.29 1.28 0.65
CA ARG A 104 1.17 0.43 1.00
C ARG A 104 1.67 -0.69 1.90
N ARG A 105 1.21 -0.68 3.14
CA ARG A 105 1.63 -1.68 4.13
C ARG A 105 0.90 -2.98 3.92
N PRO A 106 1.53 -4.13 4.24
CA PRO A 106 0.85 -5.41 4.23
C PRO A 106 -0.40 -5.39 5.11
N ASN A 107 -1.45 -6.04 4.65
CA ASN A 107 -2.61 -6.31 5.50
C ASN A 107 -2.21 -7.33 6.57
N ILE A 108 -2.88 -7.27 7.72
CA ILE A 108 -2.65 -8.21 8.82
C ILE A 108 -2.86 -9.67 8.40
N SER A 109 -3.82 -9.93 7.51
CA SER A 109 -4.07 -11.28 6.97
C SER A 109 -2.89 -11.83 6.19
N TYR A 110 -2.12 -10.97 5.49
CA TYR A 110 -0.93 -11.37 4.74
C TYR A 110 0.27 -11.64 5.64
N LEU A 111 0.28 -11.06 6.84
CA LEU A 111 1.35 -11.22 7.83
C LEU A 111 1.10 -12.41 8.77
N ASN A 112 -0.11 -12.93 8.84
CA ASN A 112 -0.50 -13.94 9.81
C ASN A 112 0.15 -15.30 9.51
N PRO A 113 1.10 -15.78 10.33
CA PRO A 113 1.79 -17.04 10.07
C PRO A 113 0.98 -18.28 10.48
N THR A 114 -0.25 -18.10 10.93
CA THR A 114 -1.13 -19.23 11.25
C THR A 114 -1.41 -20.04 10.00
N VAL A 115 -1.24 -21.36 10.12
CA VAL A 115 -1.46 -22.28 9.02
C VAL A 115 -2.92 -22.72 9.00
N PHE A 116 -3.58 -22.52 7.88
CA PHE A 116 -4.94 -22.98 7.63
C PHE A 116 -4.90 -24.15 6.66
N VAL A 117 -5.46 -25.29 7.08
CA VAL A 117 -5.52 -26.51 6.28
C VAL A 117 -6.95 -26.71 5.81
N SER A 118 -7.15 -26.87 4.50
CA SER A 118 -8.45 -27.14 3.89
C SER A 118 -8.31 -28.22 2.82
N GLY A 119 -8.73 -29.44 3.13
CA GLY A 119 -8.57 -30.58 2.24
C GLY A 119 -7.12 -30.83 1.86
N THR A 120 -6.77 -30.61 0.60
CA THR A 120 -5.41 -30.78 0.05
C THR A 120 -4.67 -29.46 -0.11
N SER A 121 -5.16 -28.38 0.49
CA SER A 121 -4.53 -27.06 0.43
C SER A 121 -4.14 -26.54 1.80
N ILE A 122 -3.00 -25.86 1.84
CA ILE A 122 -2.46 -25.18 3.03
C ILE A 122 -2.27 -23.70 2.68
N SER A 123 -2.78 -22.79 3.52
CA SER A 123 -2.57 -21.35 3.36
C SER A 123 -2.01 -20.74 4.63
N TYR A 124 -1.08 -19.81 4.47
CA TYR A 124 -0.45 -19.06 5.57
C TYR A 124 0.09 -17.72 5.08
N GLY A 125 0.13 -16.74 5.97
CA GLY A 125 0.75 -15.45 5.68
C GLY A 125 2.25 -15.45 5.90
N ASN A 126 2.89 -14.35 5.50
CA ASN A 126 4.34 -14.14 5.58
C ASN A 126 4.67 -12.91 6.44
N PRO A 127 5.14 -13.08 7.69
CA PRO A 127 5.55 -11.95 8.54
C PRO A 127 6.77 -11.18 8.02
N GLY A 128 7.50 -11.75 7.04
CA GLY A 128 8.66 -11.12 6.40
C GLY A 128 8.32 -10.09 5.32
N LEU A 129 7.05 -9.87 5.01
CA LEU A 129 6.63 -8.89 4.02
C LEU A 129 7.10 -7.48 4.38
N VAL A 130 7.45 -6.71 3.36
CA VAL A 130 7.78 -5.28 3.50
C VAL A 130 6.71 -4.41 2.84
N SER A 131 6.72 -3.10 3.17
CA SER A 131 5.81 -2.15 2.55
C SER A 131 6.05 -2.08 1.03
N GLU A 132 4.98 -2.14 0.24
CA GLU A 132 5.04 -1.85 -1.19
C GLU A 132 5.43 -0.39 -1.42
N LYS A 133 6.28 -0.13 -2.41
CA LYS A 133 6.76 1.20 -2.75
C LYS A 133 6.22 1.65 -4.10
N HIS A 134 5.35 2.64 -4.09
CA HIS A 134 4.75 3.20 -5.31
C HIS A 134 5.37 4.55 -5.62
N HIS A 135 6.34 4.56 -6.53
CA HIS A 135 6.97 5.77 -7.06
C HIS A 135 6.06 6.43 -8.08
N ARG A 136 5.72 7.69 -7.87
CA ARG A 136 4.84 8.45 -8.74
C ARG A 136 5.55 9.69 -9.24
N LEU A 137 5.73 9.79 -10.55
CA LEU A 137 6.29 10.93 -11.24
C LEU A 137 5.20 11.58 -12.08
N SER A 138 5.01 12.89 -11.96
CA SER A 138 4.06 13.65 -12.78
C SER A 138 4.72 14.88 -13.37
N ALA A 139 4.40 15.15 -14.62
CA ALA A 139 4.76 16.39 -15.32
C ALA A 139 3.48 17.07 -15.81
N SER A 140 3.38 18.37 -15.65
CA SER A 140 2.25 19.13 -16.16
C SER A 140 2.68 20.47 -16.73
N TYR A 141 1.96 20.88 -17.76
CA TYR A 141 2.04 22.20 -18.36
C TYR A 141 0.68 22.87 -18.30
N SER A 142 0.66 24.13 -17.91
CA SER A 142 -0.55 24.95 -17.88
C SER A 142 -0.32 26.25 -18.61
N TYR A 143 -1.23 26.57 -19.53
CA TYR A 143 -1.31 27.86 -20.23
C TYR A 143 -2.64 28.55 -19.84
N TYR A 144 -2.55 29.79 -19.38
CA TYR A 144 -3.67 30.62 -18.98
C TYR A 144 -3.77 31.84 -19.88
N GLY A 145 -4.56 31.73 -20.93
CA GLY A 145 -4.85 32.85 -21.84
C GLY A 145 -6.19 33.50 -21.52
N THR A 146 -6.47 34.65 -22.13
CA THR A 146 -7.76 35.36 -22.00
C THR A 146 -8.93 34.61 -22.62
N LYS A 147 -8.70 33.89 -23.70
CA LYS A 147 -9.72 33.12 -24.42
C LYS A 147 -9.50 31.61 -24.37
N LEU A 148 -8.26 31.18 -24.23
CA LEU A 148 -7.90 29.76 -24.23
C LEU A 148 -7.13 29.40 -22.99
N ASN A 149 -7.56 28.35 -22.30
CA ASN A 149 -6.81 27.72 -21.22
C ASN A 149 -6.48 26.29 -21.63
N VAL A 150 -5.24 25.88 -21.40
CA VAL A 150 -4.73 24.55 -21.72
C VAL A 150 -4.09 23.98 -20.46
N GLN A 151 -4.41 22.74 -20.11
CA GLN A 151 -3.70 21.98 -19.10
C GLN A 151 -3.40 20.60 -19.67
N ALA A 152 -2.12 20.28 -19.78
CA ALA A 152 -1.65 18.95 -20.16
C ALA A 152 -0.88 18.33 -19.00
N SER A 153 -1.10 17.04 -18.71
CA SER A 153 -0.35 16.36 -17.69
C SER A 153 -0.10 14.90 -18.07
N VAL A 154 1.05 14.41 -17.62
CA VAL A 154 1.46 13.02 -17.75
C VAL A 154 1.80 12.51 -16.35
N LEU A 155 1.41 11.29 -16.06
CA LEU A 155 1.66 10.58 -14.82
C LEU A 155 2.27 9.22 -15.12
N CYS A 156 3.37 8.90 -14.44
CA CYS A 156 3.97 7.58 -14.43
C CYS A 156 3.98 7.05 -12.99
N THR A 157 3.58 5.81 -12.82
CA THR A 157 3.63 5.10 -11.53
C THR A 157 4.43 3.82 -11.69
N LEU A 158 5.39 3.60 -10.77
CA LEU A 158 6.19 2.38 -10.69
C LEU A 158 5.95 1.79 -9.29
N GLY A 159 5.22 0.68 -9.21
CA GLY A 159 5.06 -0.11 -8.00
C GLY A 159 6.22 -1.09 -7.89
N LYS A 160 6.88 -1.06 -6.74
CA LYS A 160 8.00 -1.95 -6.40
C LYS A 160 7.63 -2.84 -5.24
N GLY A 161 7.90 -4.16 -5.39
CA GLY A 161 7.63 -5.13 -4.33
C GLY A 161 6.15 -5.19 -3.97
N VAL A 162 5.27 -5.16 -4.97
CA VAL A 162 3.82 -5.33 -4.76
C VAL A 162 3.58 -6.72 -4.22
N ILE A 163 2.80 -6.79 -3.16
CA ILE A 163 2.48 -8.05 -2.49
C ILE A 163 1.45 -8.78 -3.34
N ASP A 164 1.76 -10.03 -3.64
CA ASP A 164 0.86 -10.92 -4.36
C ASP A 164 0.90 -12.32 -3.73
N GLU A 165 -0.18 -13.07 -3.92
CA GLU A 165 -0.30 -14.45 -3.52
C GLU A 165 0.40 -15.34 -4.55
N TYR A 166 1.17 -16.32 -4.07
CA TYR A 166 1.69 -17.34 -4.94
C TYR A 166 1.40 -18.75 -4.42
N LEU A 167 1.18 -19.64 -5.36
CA LEU A 167 0.86 -21.04 -5.11
C LEU A 167 2.04 -21.90 -5.51
N PHE A 168 2.34 -22.90 -4.69
CA PHE A 168 3.29 -23.94 -5.04
C PHE A 168 2.83 -25.29 -4.51
N ILE A 169 3.28 -26.36 -5.18
CA ILE A 169 2.98 -27.74 -4.77
C ILE A 169 4.22 -28.29 -4.08
N ASP A 170 4.05 -28.80 -2.88
CA ASP A 170 5.14 -29.42 -2.13
C ASP A 170 5.40 -30.87 -2.56
N SER A 171 6.40 -31.50 -1.96
CA SER A 171 6.79 -32.90 -2.25
C SER A 171 5.72 -33.95 -1.86
N ALA A 172 4.73 -33.56 -1.07
CA ALA A 172 3.60 -34.38 -0.67
C ALA A 172 2.35 -34.18 -1.56
N ASN A 173 2.48 -33.46 -2.67
CA ASN A 173 1.39 -33.04 -3.57
C ASN A 173 0.31 -32.17 -2.89
N VAL A 174 0.69 -31.41 -1.87
CA VAL A 174 -0.19 -30.45 -1.22
C VAL A 174 0.01 -29.07 -1.85
N VAL A 175 -1.10 -28.39 -2.16
CA VAL A 175 -1.06 -27.02 -2.69
C VAL A 175 -0.84 -26.07 -1.52
N ASN A 176 0.25 -25.33 -1.57
CA ASN A 176 0.57 -24.28 -0.59
C ASN A 176 0.31 -22.91 -1.20
N SER A 177 -0.32 -22.02 -0.42
CA SER A 177 -0.58 -20.63 -0.75
C SER A 177 0.05 -19.73 0.29
N THR A 178 0.81 -18.74 -0.16
CA THR A 178 1.40 -17.72 0.72
C THR A 178 1.59 -16.40 -0.04
N TYR A 179 2.10 -15.38 0.63
CA TYR A 179 2.28 -14.03 0.09
C TYR A 179 3.75 -13.63 0.08
N ASP A 180 4.17 -12.91 -0.97
CA ASP A 180 5.50 -12.30 -1.00
C ASP A 180 5.50 -11.01 -1.82
N ASN A 181 6.58 -10.23 -1.72
CA ASN A 181 6.79 -9.00 -2.48
C ASN A 181 7.34 -9.33 -3.89
N LEU A 182 6.49 -9.83 -4.77
CA LEU A 182 6.89 -10.48 -6.03
C LEU A 182 6.84 -9.58 -7.26
N VAL A 183 5.89 -8.64 -7.30
CA VAL A 183 5.49 -7.99 -8.54
C VAL A 183 6.00 -6.56 -8.63
N ASP A 184 6.52 -6.19 -9.80
CA ASP A 184 6.76 -4.79 -10.17
C ASP A 184 5.67 -4.35 -11.17
N VAL A 185 4.97 -3.26 -10.85
CA VAL A 185 3.89 -2.72 -11.66
C VAL A 185 4.30 -1.40 -12.29
N LYS A 186 4.01 -1.21 -13.57
CA LYS A 186 4.24 0.04 -14.29
C LYS A 186 2.93 0.53 -14.89
N ALA A 187 2.60 1.79 -14.66
CA ALA A 187 1.44 2.43 -15.26
C ALA A 187 1.80 3.84 -15.71
N ALA A 188 1.26 4.26 -16.85
CA ALA A 188 1.38 5.62 -17.35
C ALA A 188 0.02 6.10 -17.86
N GLY A 189 -0.24 7.38 -17.68
CA GLY A 189 -1.47 8.02 -18.15
C GLY A 189 -1.25 9.49 -18.44
N GLY A 190 -2.14 10.08 -19.22
CA GLY A 190 -2.10 11.50 -19.55
C GLY A 190 -3.50 12.09 -19.57
N ASN A 191 -3.58 13.39 -19.25
CA ASN A 191 -4.81 14.17 -19.34
C ASN A 191 -4.54 15.45 -20.12
N LEU A 192 -5.48 15.82 -20.98
CA LEU A 192 -5.51 17.09 -21.66
C LEU A 192 -6.85 17.78 -21.40
N TYR A 193 -6.78 18.99 -20.88
CA TYR A 193 -7.95 19.86 -20.68
C TYR A 193 -7.80 21.12 -21.52
N LEU A 194 -8.85 21.45 -22.26
CA LEU A 194 -8.94 22.65 -23.10
C LEU A 194 -10.24 23.38 -22.73
N SER A 195 -10.15 24.67 -22.48
CA SER A 195 -11.30 25.55 -22.27
C SER A 195 -11.17 26.79 -23.12
N TYR A 196 -12.20 27.10 -23.88
CA TYR A 196 -12.28 28.31 -24.72
C TYR A 196 -13.50 29.12 -24.27
N ASN A 197 -13.28 30.42 -23.97
CA ASN A 197 -14.30 31.39 -23.54
C ASN A 197 -14.55 32.45 -24.64
#